data_e69ba44111a1f60e3f968ea4af0f4941
#
_entry.id   e69ba44111a1f60e3f968ea4af0f4941
#
_cell.length_a   1.000
_cell.length_b   1.000
_cell.length_c   1.000
_cell.angle_alpha   90.00
_cell.angle_beta   90.00
_cell.angle_gamma   90.00
#
_symmetry.space_group_name_H-M   'P 1'
#
loop_
_entity.id
_entity.type
_entity.pdbx_description
1 polymer ?
#
loop_
_entity_poly.entity_id
_entity_poly.type
_entity_poly.pdbx_seq_one_letter_code
_entity_poly.pdbx_strand_id
1 'polypeptide(L)'
;NFPNPNGPVRSYGREGYIFVFQDVRGRNGSEGEFVHMRPHVATHSQSAKIDESTDTYDTIEWRVQNVPNNNGKVGMMGISYPGFYTAAGMINSHPALKAASPQAPISDWFIGDDFHHNGAFYLAHAFRFLSGFGQTLKEPTRMSPRPFDYKTPDGYEFYLNLGPLANAEKKY
;
A
#
# COMPACT_ATOMS: atom_id res chain seq x y z
N ASN A 1 5.69 -10.90 -8.90
CA ASN A 1 6.55 -11.80 -8.11
C ASN A 1 5.66 -12.70 -7.26
N PHE A 2 5.57 -13.97 -7.60
CA PHE A 2 4.93 -14.92 -6.70
C PHE A 2 5.74 -15.01 -5.40
N PRO A 3 5.09 -15.11 -4.24
CA PRO A 3 5.80 -15.19 -2.98
C PRO A 3 6.70 -16.43 -2.95
N ASN A 4 7.78 -16.30 -2.17
CA ASN A 4 8.72 -17.38 -1.95
C ASN A 4 7.99 -18.69 -1.58
N PRO A 5 8.10 -19.73 -2.40
CA PRO A 5 7.40 -21.00 -2.13
C PRO A 5 7.86 -21.70 -0.85
N ASN A 6 8.94 -21.23 -0.23
CA ASN A 6 9.46 -21.74 1.04
C ASN A 6 9.00 -20.92 2.26
N GLY A 7 8.24 -19.84 2.04
CA GLY A 7 7.70 -18.99 3.11
C GLY A 7 6.39 -19.51 3.72
N PRO A 8 5.69 -18.68 4.49
CA PRO A 8 4.39 -19.01 5.12
C PRO A 8 3.34 -19.56 4.15
N VAL A 9 3.39 -19.12 2.88
CA VAL A 9 2.52 -19.61 1.81
C VAL A 9 2.58 -21.13 1.65
N ARG A 10 3.75 -21.75 1.81
CA ARG A 10 3.90 -23.20 1.67
C ARG A 10 3.19 -23.95 2.80
N SER A 11 3.30 -23.46 4.03
CA SER A 11 2.67 -24.11 5.17
C SER A 11 1.15 -24.04 5.08
N TYR A 12 0.62 -22.85 4.85
CA TYR A 12 -0.83 -22.65 4.70
C TYR A 12 -1.39 -23.31 3.44
N GLY A 13 -0.63 -23.38 2.33
CA GLY A 13 -1.04 -24.09 1.13
C GLY A 13 -1.25 -25.59 1.37
N ARG A 14 -0.46 -26.20 2.24
CA ARG A 14 -0.64 -27.62 2.64
C ARG A 14 -1.90 -27.85 3.48
N GLU A 15 -2.33 -26.82 4.20
CA GLU A 15 -3.57 -26.81 4.98
C GLU A 15 -4.80 -26.43 4.15
N GLY A 16 -4.66 -26.29 2.83
CA GLY A 16 -5.75 -26.03 1.90
C GLY A 16 -6.16 -24.55 1.77
N TYR A 17 -5.32 -23.62 2.21
CA TYR A 17 -5.60 -22.19 2.02
C TYR A 17 -5.45 -21.76 0.56
N ILE A 18 -6.39 -20.96 0.09
CA ILE A 18 -6.36 -20.29 -1.21
C ILE A 18 -5.68 -18.93 -1.02
N PHE A 19 -4.61 -18.66 -1.77
CA PHE A 19 -3.90 -17.38 -1.69
C PHE A 19 -4.38 -16.43 -2.78
N VAL A 20 -4.64 -15.19 -2.38
CA VAL A 20 -4.98 -14.09 -3.27
C VAL A 20 -3.95 -12.98 -3.09
N PHE A 21 -3.34 -12.57 -4.19
CA PHE A 21 -2.44 -11.43 -4.25
C PHE A 21 -3.10 -10.36 -5.11
N GLN A 22 -3.16 -9.15 -4.58
CA GLN A 22 -3.83 -8.04 -5.24
C GLN A 22 -2.88 -6.86 -5.36
N ASP A 23 -2.79 -6.33 -6.56
CA ASP A 23 -2.27 -4.99 -6.76
C ASP A 23 -3.34 -3.99 -6.36
N VAL A 24 -3.00 -3.04 -5.51
CA VAL A 24 -3.96 -2.03 -5.06
C VAL A 24 -4.31 -1.06 -6.20
N ARG A 25 -5.42 -0.38 -6.05
CA ARG A 25 -5.96 0.58 -7.02
C ARG A 25 -4.87 1.50 -7.57
N GLY A 26 -4.76 1.59 -8.89
CA GLY A 26 -3.81 2.44 -9.62
C GLY A 26 -2.34 2.03 -9.50
N ARG A 27 -2.06 0.77 -9.07
CA ARG A 27 -0.69 0.24 -9.00
C ARG A 27 -0.55 -1.03 -9.82
N ASN A 28 0.65 -1.19 -10.40
CA ASN A 28 1.04 -2.37 -11.19
C ASN A 28 -0.03 -2.77 -12.22
N GLY A 29 -0.69 -3.91 -12.05
CA GLY A 29 -1.72 -4.42 -12.95
C GLY A 29 -3.15 -3.93 -12.65
N SER A 30 -3.36 -3.13 -11.61
CA SER A 30 -4.69 -2.61 -11.25
C SER A 30 -4.96 -1.23 -11.82
N GLU A 31 -6.18 -1.06 -12.31
CA GLU A 31 -6.70 0.21 -12.83
C GLU A 31 -7.06 1.21 -11.71
N GLY A 32 -7.39 2.42 -12.12
CA GLY A 32 -7.83 3.50 -11.24
C GLY A 32 -6.71 4.43 -10.81
N GLU A 33 -7.01 5.38 -9.97
CA GLU A 33 -6.08 6.37 -9.48
C GLU A 33 -5.43 5.93 -8.17
N PHE A 34 -4.11 5.87 -8.15
CA PHE A 34 -3.35 5.62 -6.93
C PHE A 34 -3.25 6.90 -6.11
N VAL A 35 -3.64 6.81 -4.84
CA VAL A 35 -3.44 7.86 -3.85
C VAL A 35 -2.78 7.22 -2.63
N HIS A 36 -1.70 7.85 -2.14
CA HIS A 36 -1.03 7.36 -0.94
C HIS A 36 -1.95 7.44 0.27
N MET A 37 -2.22 6.28 0.89
CA MET A 37 -2.89 6.18 2.20
C MET A 37 -4.10 7.10 2.34
N ARG A 38 -5.13 6.84 1.53
CA ARG A 38 -6.39 7.60 1.63
C ARG A 38 -6.92 7.56 3.06
N PRO A 39 -7.32 8.71 3.62
CA PRO A 39 -8.00 8.72 4.91
C PRO A 39 -9.28 7.89 4.88
N HIS A 40 -9.55 7.17 5.98
CA HIS A 40 -10.79 6.43 6.12
C HIS A 40 -12.00 7.37 6.08
N VAL A 41 -13.01 6.98 5.31
CA VAL A 41 -14.28 7.71 5.21
C VAL A 41 -15.32 7.05 6.11
N ALA A 42 -15.59 7.65 7.27
CA ALA A 42 -16.45 7.06 8.30
C ALA A 42 -17.91 6.84 7.85
N THR A 43 -18.38 7.59 6.85
CA THR A 43 -19.74 7.46 6.32
C THR A 43 -19.68 7.15 4.83
N HIS A 44 -19.94 5.91 4.48
CA HIS A 44 -20.14 5.47 3.10
C HIS A 44 -21.55 5.84 2.61
N SER A 45 -21.96 7.12 2.81
CA SER A 45 -23.22 7.60 2.26
C SER A 45 -23.05 7.84 0.75
N GLN A 46 -23.94 7.29 0.00
CA GLN A 46 -24.35 7.43 -1.42
C GLN A 46 -23.52 8.25 -2.44
N SER A 47 -22.57 9.07 -2.04
CA SER A 47 -21.56 9.64 -2.92
C SER A 47 -20.27 8.84 -2.72
N ALA A 48 -20.05 7.91 -3.61
CA ALA A 48 -18.97 6.92 -3.63
C ALA A 48 -17.58 7.51 -3.32
N LYS A 49 -17.30 7.77 -2.04
CA LYS A 49 -15.93 8.05 -1.62
C LYS A 49 -15.22 6.72 -1.49
N ILE A 50 -14.24 6.52 -2.33
CA ILE A 50 -13.39 5.34 -2.36
C ILE A 50 -12.31 5.49 -1.30
N ASP A 51 -12.10 4.48 -0.48
CA ASP A 51 -10.97 4.35 0.42
C ASP A 51 -10.46 2.89 0.44
N GLU A 52 -9.45 2.62 1.22
CA GLU A 52 -8.82 1.29 1.29
C GLU A 52 -9.76 0.25 1.95
N SER A 53 -10.67 0.70 2.79
CA SER A 53 -11.66 -0.14 3.45
C SER A 53 -12.73 -0.60 2.47
N THR A 54 -13.25 0.30 1.62
CA THR A 54 -14.23 -0.05 0.58
C THR A 54 -13.64 -0.95 -0.49
N ASP A 55 -12.42 -0.66 -0.96
CA ASP A 55 -11.74 -1.51 -1.95
C ASP A 55 -11.49 -2.92 -1.39
N THR A 56 -11.17 -3.03 -0.10
CA THR A 56 -11.01 -4.33 0.56
C THR A 56 -12.34 -5.06 0.67
N TYR A 57 -13.40 -4.36 1.07
CA TYR A 57 -14.74 -4.94 1.18
C TYR A 57 -15.19 -5.54 -0.16
N ASP A 58 -15.13 -4.76 -1.22
CA ASP A 58 -15.54 -5.18 -2.57
C ASP A 58 -14.67 -6.34 -3.09
N THR A 59 -13.38 -6.32 -2.80
CA THR A 59 -12.47 -7.41 -3.15
C THR A 59 -12.87 -8.71 -2.46
N ILE A 60 -13.16 -8.66 -1.16
CA ILE A 60 -13.57 -9.85 -0.40
C ILE A 60 -14.90 -10.38 -0.91
N GLU A 61 -15.89 -9.50 -1.10
CA GLU A 61 -17.21 -9.86 -1.64
C GLU A 61 -17.05 -10.60 -2.98
N TRP A 62 -16.32 -10.01 -3.91
CA TRP A 62 -16.09 -10.62 -5.21
C TRP A 62 -15.40 -12.00 -5.09
N ARG A 63 -14.39 -12.12 -4.21
CA ARG A 63 -13.63 -13.37 -4.04
C ARG A 63 -14.48 -14.48 -3.44
N VAL A 64 -15.27 -14.17 -2.44
CA VAL A 64 -16.17 -15.15 -1.82
C VAL A 64 -17.19 -15.67 -2.82
N GLN A 65 -17.68 -14.84 -3.72
CA GLN A 65 -18.65 -15.24 -4.73
C GLN A 65 -18.05 -15.97 -5.92
N ASN A 66 -16.82 -15.65 -6.34
CA ASN A 66 -16.29 -16.08 -7.63
C ASN A 66 -15.11 -17.07 -7.56
N VAL A 67 -14.42 -17.19 -6.43
CA VAL A 67 -13.33 -18.16 -6.30
C VAL A 67 -13.91 -19.53 -5.93
N PRO A 68 -13.73 -20.55 -6.77
CA PRO A 68 -14.28 -21.86 -6.50
C PRO A 68 -13.64 -22.51 -5.27
N ASN A 69 -14.39 -23.37 -4.59
CA ASN A 69 -13.94 -24.14 -3.42
C ASN A 69 -13.52 -23.32 -2.20
N ASN A 70 -13.88 -22.04 -2.13
CA ASN A 70 -13.71 -21.27 -0.91
C ASN A 70 -14.76 -21.66 0.15
N ASN A 71 -14.46 -21.43 1.41
CA ASN A 71 -15.34 -21.72 2.53
C ASN A 71 -16.06 -20.48 3.10
N GLY A 72 -16.04 -19.36 2.39
CA GLY A 72 -16.63 -18.09 2.81
C GLY A 72 -15.89 -17.38 3.95
N LYS A 73 -14.68 -17.80 4.31
CA LYS A 73 -13.87 -17.20 5.35
C LYS A 73 -12.57 -16.65 4.76
N VAL A 74 -12.23 -15.41 5.11
CA VAL A 74 -11.05 -14.71 4.61
C VAL A 74 -10.17 -14.29 5.77
N GLY A 75 -8.87 -14.46 5.62
CA GLY A 75 -7.85 -13.84 6.42
C GLY A 75 -7.08 -12.82 5.59
N MET A 76 -6.66 -11.73 6.19
CA MET A 76 -5.86 -10.70 5.54
C MET A 76 -4.57 -10.45 6.30
N MET A 77 -3.46 -10.29 5.59
CA MET A 77 -2.17 -9.97 6.21
C MET A 77 -1.33 -9.10 5.29
N GLY A 78 -0.49 -8.30 5.89
CA GLY A 78 0.48 -7.48 5.17
C GLY A 78 1.52 -6.88 6.10
N ILE A 79 2.68 -6.57 5.54
CA ILE A 79 3.82 -6.00 6.28
C ILE A 79 4.15 -4.64 5.68
N SER A 80 4.43 -3.63 6.54
CA SER A 80 4.76 -2.26 6.13
C SER A 80 3.59 -1.59 5.39
N TYR A 81 3.74 -1.15 4.17
CA TYR A 81 2.64 -0.55 3.40
C TYR A 81 1.44 -1.51 3.22
N PRO A 82 1.63 -2.80 2.88
CA PRO A 82 0.55 -3.79 2.97
C PRO A 82 0.00 -4.00 4.38
N GLY A 83 0.79 -3.72 5.43
CA GLY A 83 0.31 -3.67 6.81
C GLY A 83 -0.71 -2.55 7.04
N PHE A 84 -0.46 -1.37 6.46
CA PHE A 84 -1.44 -0.29 6.45
C PHE A 84 -2.74 -0.71 5.72
N TYR A 85 -2.65 -1.33 4.54
CA TYR A 85 -3.85 -1.81 3.85
C TYR A 85 -4.63 -2.85 4.67
N THR A 86 -3.91 -3.70 5.42
CA THR A 86 -4.55 -4.65 6.32
C THR A 86 -5.26 -3.94 7.47
N ALA A 87 -4.64 -2.93 8.07
CA ALA A 87 -5.26 -2.14 9.15
C ALA A 87 -6.48 -1.35 8.65
N ALA A 88 -6.37 -0.70 7.49
CA ALA A 88 -7.49 0.02 6.88
C ALA A 88 -8.64 -0.92 6.47
N GLY A 89 -8.31 -2.05 5.87
CA GLY A 89 -9.29 -3.02 5.38
C GLY A 89 -10.11 -3.74 6.46
N MET A 90 -9.65 -3.72 7.71
CA MET A 90 -10.46 -4.27 8.81
C MET A 90 -11.44 -3.27 9.44
N ILE A 91 -11.41 -2.01 9.02
CA ILE A 91 -12.39 -1.00 9.43
C ILE A 91 -13.66 -1.20 8.60
N ASN A 92 -14.83 -1.30 9.24
CA ASN A 92 -16.11 -1.62 8.59
C ASN A 92 -16.00 -2.87 7.67
N SER A 93 -15.29 -3.88 8.17
CA SER A 93 -14.88 -5.03 7.39
C SER A 93 -16.03 -5.87 6.86
N HIS A 94 -15.78 -6.53 5.72
CA HIS A 94 -16.70 -7.53 5.18
C HIS A 94 -16.95 -8.67 6.19
N PRO A 95 -18.18 -9.20 6.31
CA PRO A 95 -18.51 -10.27 7.25
C PRO A 95 -17.69 -11.55 7.09
N ALA A 96 -17.18 -11.80 5.90
CA ALA A 96 -16.31 -12.95 5.63
C ALA A 96 -14.89 -12.76 6.20
N LEU A 97 -14.43 -11.54 6.50
CA LEU A 97 -13.11 -11.32 7.10
C LEU A 97 -13.13 -11.81 8.56
N LYS A 98 -12.36 -12.86 8.85
CA LYS A 98 -12.33 -13.54 10.16
C LYS A 98 -11.05 -13.29 10.94
N ALA A 99 -9.98 -12.92 10.26
CA ALA A 99 -8.70 -12.61 10.89
C ALA A 99 -7.93 -11.57 10.08
N ALA A 100 -7.24 -10.67 10.76
CA ALA A 100 -6.35 -9.71 10.14
C ALA A 100 -5.03 -9.67 10.91
N SER A 101 -3.91 -9.62 10.19
CA SER A 101 -2.56 -9.51 10.74
C SER A 101 -1.83 -8.31 10.12
N PRO A 102 -2.14 -7.08 10.55
CA PRO A 102 -1.38 -5.90 10.15
C PRO A 102 -0.02 -5.92 10.85
N GLN A 103 1.06 -5.97 10.08
CA GLN A 103 2.42 -6.01 10.60
C GLN A 103 3.13 -4.71 10.23
N ALA A 104 3.72 -4.03 11.22
CA ALA A 104 4.41 -2.75 11.07
C ALA A 104 3.66 -1.73 10.19
N PRO A 105 2.35 -1.50 10.41
CA PRO A 105 1.64 -0.45 9.69
C PRO A 105 2.09 0.93 10.17
N ILE A 106 2.01 1.93 9.30
CA ILE A 106 2.10 3.32 9.75
C ILE A 106 0.86 3.64 10.58
N SER A 107 1.05 4.19 11.77
CA SER A 107 -0.02 4.56 12.69
C SER A 107 -0.03 6.04 13.04
N ASP A 108 1.12 6.68 13.12
CA ASP A 108 1.28 8.10 13.39
C ASP A 108 2.42 8.67 12.53
N TRP A 109 2.07 9.55 11.61
CA TRP A 109 3.00 10.11 10.64
C TRP A 109 4.00 11.12 11.21
N PHE A 110 3.77 11.61 12.41
CA PHE A 110 4.55 12.70 12.99
C PHE A 110 5.46 12.26 14.14
N ILE A 111 5.00 11.35 14.99
CA ILE A 111 5.73 10.99 16.21
C ILE A 111 6.82 9.96 15.93
N GLY A 112 6.51 8.89 15.23
CA GLY A 112 7.47 7.80 15.08
C GLY A 112 7.15 6.87 13.93
N ASP A 113 7.26 7.36 12.71
CA ASP A 113 7.15 6.56 11.51
C ASP A 113 8.44 6.62 10.65
N ASP A 114 8.38 6.11 9.43
CA ASP A 114 9.49 6.10 8.51
C ASP A 114 9.93 7.50 8.06
N PHE A 115 9.08 8.52 8.18
CA PHE A 115 9.33 9.88 7.68
C PHE A 115 9.64 10.89 8.78
N HIS A 116 9.23 10.63 10.01
CA HIS A 116 9.49 11.52 11.14
C HIS A 116 9.98 10.73 12.35
N HIS A 117 10.79 11.40 13.17
CA HIS A 117 11.14 10.95 14.50
C HIS A 117 10.95 12.11 15.48
N ASN A 118 9.97 12.00 16.38
CA ASN A 118 9.57 13.07 17.29
C ASN A 118 9.40 14.43 16.59
N GLY A 119 8.75 14.42 15.41
CA GLY A 119 8.54 15.60 14.57
C GLY A 119 9.70 15.99 13.65
N ALA A 120 10.88 15.40 13.81
CA ALA A 120 11.99 15.63 12.89
C ALA A 120 11.80 14.88 11.57
N PHE A 121 11.69 15.63 10.48
CA PHE A 121 11.40 15.06 9.16
C PHE A 121 12.67 14.53 8.46
N TYR A 122 12.59 13.31 7.96
CA TYR A 122 13.65 12.64 7.20
C TYR A 122 13.55 12.94 5.71
N LEU A 123 13.97 14.14 5.29
CA LEU A 123 13.85 14.62 3.92
C LEU A 123 14.41 13.62 2.89
N ALA A 124 15.63 13.14 3.09
CA ALA A 124 16.30 12.26 2.14
C ALA A 124 15.56 10.93 2.00
N HIS A 125 15.09 10.37 3.10
CA HIS A 125 14.32 9.12 3.10
C HIS A 125 12.97 9.29 2.40
N ALA A 126 12.23 10.33 2.76
CA ALA A 126 10.92 10.62 2.15
C ALA A 126 11.05 10.88 0.65
N PHE A 127 12.01 11.69 0.23
CA PHE A 127 12.25 11.95 -1.20
C PHE A 127 12.57 10.66 -1.97
N ARG A 128 13.48 9.84 -1.46
CA ARG A 128 13.85 8.57 -2.09
C ARG A 128 12.66 7.63 -2.21
N PHE A 129 11.87 7.51 -1.17
CA PHE A 129 10.67 6.68 -1.18
C PHE A 129 9.65 7.18 -2.19
N LEU A 130 9.29 8.46 -2.14
CA LEU A 130 8.25 9.02 -3.00
C LEU A 130 8.68 9.09 -4.46
N SER A 131 9.93 9.41 -4.76
CA SER A 131 10.43 9.45 -6.14
C SER A 131 10.47 8.08 -6.81
N GLY A 132 10.56 7.00 -6.04
CA GLY A 132 10.49 5.63 -6.54
C GLY A 132 9.08 5.05 -6.47
N PHE A 133 8.57 4.91 -5.25
CA PHE A 133 7.29 4.27 -4.98
C PHE A 133 6.09 5.16 -5.31
N GLY A 134 6.21 6.47 -5.11
CA GLY A 134 5.12 7.44 -5.24
C GLY A 134 4.73 7.80 -6.67
N GLN A 135 5.46 7.33 -7.68
CA GLN A 135 5.14 7.66 -9.07
C GLN A 135 3.75 7.15 -9.45
N THR A 136 2.90 8.05 -9.93
CA THR A 136 1.60 7.69 -10.50
C THR A 136 1.80 7.03 -11.85
N LEU A 137 1.02 5.98 -12.11
CA LEU A 137 1.02 5.28 -13.37
C LEU A 137 -0.17 5.77 -14.21
N LYS A 138 0.06 6.04 -15.50
CA LYS A 138 -1.02 6.41 -16.42
C LYS A 138 -1.88 5.22 -16.81
N GLU A 139 -1.27 4.05 -16.85
CA GLU A 139 -1.89 2.79 -17.26
C GLU A 139 -1.33 1.64 -16.42
N PRO A 140 -2.09 0.55 -16.25
CA PRO A 140 -1.58 -0.66 -15.62
C PRO A 140 -0.30 -1.16 -16.27
N THR A 141 0.73 -1.41 -15.47
CA THR A 141 2.03 -1.90 -15.96
C THR A 141 2.73 -2.77 -14.94
N ARG A 142 3.49 -3.75 -15.42
CA ARG A 142 4.39 -4.56 -14.59
C ARG A 142 5.82 -4.03 -14.57
N MET A 143 6.08 -2.93 -15.26
CA MET A 143 7.39 -2.30 -15.26
C MET A 143 7.63 -1.57 -13.95
N SER A 144 8.80 -1.77 -13.37
CA SER A 144 9.22 -0.96 -12.21
C SER A 144 9.46 0.49 -12.63
N PRO A 145 9.13 1.46 -11.77
CA PRO A 145 9.49 2.86 -12.00
C PRO A 145 10.99 3.00 -12.22
N ARG A 146 11.39 3.93 -13.08
CA ARG A 146 12.81 4.23 -13.26
C ARG A 146 13.35 4.88 -11.98
N PRO A 147 14.56 4.50 -11.53
CA PRO A 147 15.22 5.19 -10.44
C PRO A 147 15.33 6.70 -10.73
N PHE A 148 15.16 7.51 -9.70
CA PHE A 148 15.35 8.95 -9.82
C PHE A 148 16.84 9.24 -10.09
N ASP A 149 17.11 10.08 -11.10
CA ASP A 149 18.46 10.49 -11.45
C ASP A 149 18.80 11.80 -10.74
N TYR A 150 19.63 11.70 -9.72
CA TYR A 150 20.05 12.85 -8.87
C TYR A 150 20.95 13.83 -9.59
N LYS A 151 21.54 13.47 -10.74
CA LYS A 151 22.51 14.30 -11.51
C LYS A 151 23.77 14.70 -10.75
N THR A 152 23.98 14.22 -9.57
CA THR A 152 25.16 14.43 -8.72
C THR A 152 25.41 13.19 -7.86
N PRO A 153 26.67 12.82 -7.61
CA PRO A 153 27.00 11.78 -6.64
C PRO A 153 26.91 12.27 -5.18
N ASP A 154 26.84 13.60 -4.97
CA ASP A 154 26.79 14.20 -3.64
C ASP A 154 25.32 14.41 -3.21
N GLY A 155 24.86 13.51 -2.35
CA GLY A 155 23.50 13.59 -1.81
C GLY A 155 23.28 14.79 -0.89
N TYR A 156 24.31 15.24 -0.15
CA TYR A 156 24.19 16.42 0.71
C TYR A 156 23.93 17.67 -0.14
N GLU A 157 24.73 17.89 -1.17
CA GLU A 157 24.57 19.01 -2.10
C GLU A 157 23.19 18.98 -2.78
N PHE A 158 22.75 17.80 -3.21
CA PHE A 158 21.43 17.65 -3.80
C PHE A 158 20.32 18.11 -2.86
N TYR A 159 20.27 17.61 -1.61
CA TYR A 159 19.20 17.95 -0.67
C TYR A 159 19.31 19.38 -0.15
N LEU A 160 20.51 19.93 -0.02
CA LEU A 160 20.71 21.34 0.31
C LEU A 160 20.10 22.25 -0.78
N ASN A 161 20.34 21.91 -2.04
CA ASN A 161 19.80 22.66 -3.18
C ASN A 161 18.30 22.42 -3.38
N LEU A 162 17.79 21.25 -3.04
CA LEU A 162 16.35 20.96 -3.06
C LEU A 162 15.60 21.84 -2.07
N GLY A 163 16.12 21.96 -0.84
CA GLY A 163 15.43 22.60 0.27
C GLY A 163 14.24 21.79 0.76
N PRO A 164 13.12 22.41 1.20
CA PRO A 164 11.93 21.70 1.64
C PRO A 164 11.35 20.77 0.56
N LEU A 165 10.79 19.62 0.97
CA LEU A 165 10.23 18.62 0.05
C LEU A 165 9.20 19.21 -0.92
N ALA A 166 8.41 20.20 -0.50
CA ALA A 166 7.45 20.91 -1.35
C ALA A 166 8.06 21.56 -2.60
N ASN A 167 9.39 21.72 -2.64
CA ASN A 167 10.07 22.22 -3.83
C ASN A 167 10.26 21.14 -4.90
N ALA A 168 10.10 19.85 -4.56
CA ALA A 168 10.36 18.76 -5.48
C ALA A 168 9.43 18.83 -6.71
N GLU A 169 8.13 19.05 -6.51
CA GLU A 169 7.17 19.21 -7.62
C GLU A 169 7.47 20.37 -8.58
N LYS A 170 8.18 21.38 -8.09
CA LYS A 170 8.52 22.55 -8.90
C LYS A 170 9.82 22.38 -9.68
N LYS A 171 10.68 21.47 -9.22
CA LYS A 171 12.03 21.28 -9.77
C LYS A 171 12.14 20.03 -10.63
N TYR A 172 11.29 19.04 -10.41
CA TYR A 172 11.31 17.71 -11.00
C TYR A 172 9.90 17.19 -11.36
#